data_f7c1df81186a5cbaef73d51d708408b2
#
_entry.id   f7c1df81186a5cbaef73d51d708408b2
#
_cell.length_a   1.000
_cell.length_b   1.000
_cell.length_c   1.000
_cell.angle_alpha   90.00
_cell.angle_beta   90.00
_cell.angle_gamma   90.00
#
_symmetry.space_group_name_H-M   'P 1'
#
loop_
_entity.id
_entity.type
_entity.pdbx_description
1 polymer ?
#
loop_
_entity_poly.entity_id
_entity_poly.type
_entity_poly.pdbx_seq_one_letter_code
_entity_poly.pdbx_strand_id
1 'polypeptide(L)'
;YGINIQPGAFVYGNEGYFMWKTRPLKADCIIDAPYFQGLQYTNPRVMRYAEVLLMAAEAHLQAGNPGKALDYVNQIRKRAKLSPLTTLTLEDIKKEKRLELCMESVRYQDLVRWGDAKEVLGKQGAQIPSLTVNGVQWGFKNSIYGFRDRNKLLPIPLKETELNPNIS
;
A
#
# COMPACT_ATOMS: atom_id res chain seq x y z
N TYR A 1 -2.64 19.88 13.86
CA TYR A 1 -1.87 20.34 12.67
C TYR A 1 -2.87 20.58 11.56
N GLY A 2 -3.24 21.87 11.33
CA GLY A 2 -4.08 22.25 10.22
C GLY A 2 -3.28 22.12 8.92
N ILE A 3 -3.76 21.31 7.98
CA ILE A 3 -3.25 21.34 6.62
C ILE A 3 -3.85 22.57 5.98
N ASN A 4 -3.03 23.59 5.77
CA ASN A 4 -3.46 24.77 5.07
C ASN A 4 -3.47 24.44 3.56
N ILE A 5 -4.62 24.02 3.07
CA ILE A 5 -4.81 23.66 1.68
C ILE A 5 -5.12 24.98 0.95
N GLN A 6 -4.13 25.49 0.21
CA GLN A 6 -4.39 26.64 -0.66
C GLN A 6 -5.21 26.17 -1.87
N PRO A 7 -6.31 26.85 -2.19
CA PRO A 7 -7.08 26.58 -3.42
C PRO A 7 -6.16 26.69 -4.64
N GLY A 8 -6.13 25.67 -5.48
CA GLY A 8 -5.31 25.62 -6.69
C GLY A 8 -3.95 24.95 -6.58
N ALA A 9 -3.52 24.50 -5.38
CA ALA A 9 -2.22 23.85 -5.16
C ALA A 9 -2.25 22.32 -5.29
N PHE A 10 -3.29 21.74 -5.84
CA PHE A 10 -3.43 20.29 -5.94
C PHE A 10 -2.77 19.75 -7.20
N VAL A 11 -1.54 19.31 -7.08
CA VAL A 11 -0.78 18.74 -8.20
C VAL A 11 -1.19 17.30 -8.54
N TYR A 12 -1.79 16.59 -7.61
CA TYR A 12 -2.11 15.16 -7.77
C TYR A 12 -3.46 14.85 -7.14
N GLY A 13 -4.57 15.14 -7.79
CA GLY A 13 -5.93 14.68 -7.52
C GLY A 13 -6.16 14.02 -6.16
N ASN A 14 -5.71 14.63 -5.09
CA ASN A 14 -5.78 14.05 -3.78
C ASN A 14 -7.02 14.56 -3.06
N GLU A 15 -7.69 13.66 -2.41
CA GLU A 15 -8.89 13.89 -1.61
C GLU A 15 -8.59 14.63 -0.29
N GLY A 16 -7.45 15.29 -0.18
CA GLY A 16 -7.00 15.91 1.06
C GLY A 16 -6.36 14.95 2.07
N TYR A 17 -6.13 13.69 1.69
CA TYR A 17 -5.41 12.73 2.52
C TYR A 17 -3.91 12.82 2.29
N PHE A 18 -3.16 12.73 3.37
CA PHE A 18 -1.71 12.81 3.35
C PHE A 18 -1.08 11.61 4.03
N MET A 19 -0.04 11.06 3.42
CA MET A 19 0.68 9.91 3.95
C MET A 19 1.58 10.31 5.12
N TRP A 20 1.04 10.28 6.33
CA TRP A 20 1.77 10.67 7.54
C TRP A 20 2.89 9.70 7.95
N LYS A 21 2.72 8.40 7.69
CA LYS A 21 3.63 7.33 8.12
C LYS A 21 5.07 7.49 7.63
N THR A 22 5.24 8.00 6.43
CA THR A 22 6.54 8.10 5.75
C THR A 22 6.96 9.53 5.51
N ARG A 23 6.23 10.49 6.11
CA ARG A 23 6.59 11.89 6.00
C ARG A 23 7.93 12.16 6.70
N PRO A 24 8.92 12.72 6.00
CA PRO A 24 10.10 13.25 6.66
C PRO A 24 9.73 14.42 7.56
N LEU A 25 10.27 14.46 8.75
CA LEU A 25 10.16 15.65 9.61
C LEU A 25 11.12 16.71 9.12
N LYS A 26 10.84 17.99 9.43
CA LYS A 26 11.74 19.09 9.07
C LYS A 26 13.15 18.87 9.59
N ALA A 27 13.29 18.28 10.79
CA ALA A 27 14.57 17.93 11.38
C ALA A 27 15.35 16.84 10.62
N ASP A 28 14.66 16.04 9.81
CA ASP A 28 15.25 14.95 9.03
C ASP A 28 15.61 15.38 7.60
N CYS A 29 15.33 16.64 7.22
CA CYS A 29 15.60 17.17 5.90
C CYS A 29 16.84 18.06 5.90
N ILE A 30 17.65 17.94 4.85
CA ILE A 30 18.77 18.87 4.59
C ILE A 30 18.17 20.12 3.95
N ILE A 31 18.08 21.21 4.72
CA ILE A 31 17.40 22.45 4.29
C ILE A 31 18.35 23.42 3.59
N ASP A 32 19.66 23.28 3.80
CA ASP A 32 20.68 24.25 3.38
C ASP A 32 21.24 24.00 1.97
N ALA A 33 20.69 23.08 1.22
CA ALA A 33 21.07 22.90 -0.19
C ALA A 33 20.40 23.99 -1.04
N PRO A 34 21.14 24.69 -1.91
CA PRO A 34 20.61 25.75 -2.76
C PRO A 34 19.55 25.26 -3.74
N TYR A 35 19.43 23.94 -3.89
CA TYR A 35 18.34 23.27 -4.58
C TYR A 35 17.76 22.24 -3.65
N PHE A 36 16.49 22.36 -3.29
CA PHE A 36 15.75 21.34 -2.55
C PHE A 36 15.67 20.07 -3.40
N GLN A 37 16.62 19.20 -3.27
CA GLN A 37 16.69 17.92 -3.98
C GLN A 37 16.01 16.78 -3.21
N GLY A 38 15.21 17.10 -2.21
CA GLY A 38 14.54 16.08 -1.40
C GLY A 38 15.48 15.24 -0.56
N LEU A 39 16.70 15.72 -0.29
CA LEU A 39 17.67 15.04 0.55
C LEU A 39 17.15 14.94 1.97
N GLN A 40 17.13 13.73 2.51
CA GLN A 40 16.66 13.45 3.85
C GLN A 40 17.48 12.32 4.49
N TYR A 41 17.60 12.36 5.82
CA TYR A 41 18.28 11.31 6.58
C TYR A 41 17.39 10.10 6.91
N THR A 42 16.14 10.10 6.43
CA THR A 42 15.18 9.05 6.72
C THR A 42 15.47 7.81 5.89
N ASN A 43 15.76 6.69 6.55
CA ASN A 43 15.94 5.42 5.88
C ASN A 43 14.57 4.86 5.41
N PRO A 44 14.43 4.42 4.16
CA PRO A 44 13.22 3.75 3.71
C PRO A 44 13.04 2.42 4.47
N ARG A 45 11.84 2.19 4.97
CA ARG A 45 11.50 0.94 5.66
C ARG A 45 11.01 -0.06 4.63
N VAL A 46 11.84 -1.04 4.31
CA VAL A 46 11.50 -2.10 3.35
C VAL A 46 10.53 -3.10 3.97
N MET A 47 10.75 -3.44 5.24
CA MET A 47 9.91 -4.38 5.99
C MET A 47 9.83 -3.95 7.47
N ARG A 48 8.67 -4.18 8.08
CA ARG A 48 8.45 -3.94 9.53
C ARG A 48 8.08 -5.22 10.25
N TYR A 49 8.38 -5.26 11.55
CA TYR A 49 8.03 -6.41 12.39
C TYR A 49 6.54 -6.74 12.38
N ALA A 50 5.65 -5.75 12.24
CA ALA A 50 4.22 -5.96 12.08
C ALA A 50 3.89 -6.79 10.82
N GLU A 51 4.61 -6.60 9.73
CA GLU A 51 4.45 -7.41 8.53
C GLU A 51 4.86 -8.86 8.77
N VAL A 52 5.99 -9.07 9.46
CA VAL A 52 6.46 -10.42 9.84
C VAL A 52 5.42 -11.12 10.71
N LEU A 53 4.84 -10.43 11.69
CA LEU A 53 3.78 -10.99 12.54
C LEU A 53 2.53 -11.38 11.72
N LEU A 54 2.13 -10.55 10.76
CA LEU A 54 0.96 -10.87 9.91
C LEU A 54 1.23 -12.01 8.94
N MET A 55 2.45 -12.12 8.39
CA MET A 55 2.85 -13.28 7.59
C MET A 55 2.87 -14.55 8.43
N ALA A 56 3.41 -14.47 9.66
CA ALA A 56 3.41 -15.60 10.58
C ALA A 56 1.99 -16.02 10.99
N ALA A 57 1.11 -15.04 11.23
CA ALA A 57 -0.30 -15.31 11.53
C ALA A 57 -0.98 -16.06 10.38
N GLU A 58 -0.79 -15.62 9.16
CA GLU A 58 -1.34 -16.28 7.98
C GLU A 58 -0.80 -17.71 7.82
N ALA A 59 0.51 -17.90 7.95
CA ALA A 59 1.14 -19.20 7.85
C ALA A 59 0.63 -20.15 8.92
N HIS A 60 0.51 -19.71 10.18
CA HIS A 60 -0.02 -20.53 11.27
C HIS A 60 -1.50 -20.86 11.08
N LEU A 61 -2.31 -19.92 10.60
CA LEU A 61 -3.72 -20.16 10.33
C LEU A 61 -3.87 -21.27 9.26
N GLN A 62 -3.12 -21.17 8.17
CA GLN A 62 -3.14 -22.17 7.09
C GLN A 62 -2.56 -23.52 7.50
N ALA A 63 -1.62 -23.53 8.44
CA ALA A 63 -1.07 -24.76 9.04
C ALA A 63 -1.98 -25.38 10.12
N GLY A 64 -3.19 -24.87 10.34
CA GLY A 64 -4.13 -25.41 11.33
C GLY A 64 -3.83 -25.02 12.77
N ASN A 65 -3.06 -23.95 12.99
CA ASN A 65 -2.71 -23.42 14.32
C ASN A 65 -3.36 -22.06 14.58
N PRO A 66 -4.72 -21.97 14.62
CA PRO A 66 -5.42 -20.68 14.71
C PRO A 66 -5.14 -19.92 16.01
N GLY A 67 -4.88 -20.61 17.13
CA GLY A 67 -4.55 -19.96 18.40
C GLY A 67 -3.28 -19.11 18.29
N LYS A 68 -2.21 -19.68 17.72
CA LYS A 68 -0.95 -18.97 17.54
C LYS A 68 -1.07 -17.84 16.51
N ALA A 69 -1.85 -18.06 15.45
CA ALA A 69 -2.17 -17.02 14.48
C ALA A 69 -2.89 -15.82 15.14
N LEU A 70 -3.87 -16.12 16.00
CA LEU A 70 -4.61 -15.11 16.76
C LEU A 70 -3.71 -14.30 17.69
N ASP A 71 -2.75 -14.95 18.37
CA ASP A 71 -1.78 -14.29 19.24
C ASP A 71 -0.96 -13.23 18.48
N TYR A 72 -0.49 -13.55 17.28
CA TYR A 72 0.28 -12.61 16.46
C TYR A 72 -0.55 -11.40 16.01
N VAL A 73 -1.77 -11.61 15.57
CA VAL A 73 -2.67 -10.51 15.20
C VAL A 73 -2.99 -9.64 16.41
N ASN A 74 -3.26 -10.27 17.57
CA ASN A 74 -3.59 -9.53 18.79
C ASN A 74 -2.42 -8.71 19.34
N GLN A 75 -1.17 -9.07 19.08
CA GLN A 75 -0.01 -8.24 19.41
C GLN A 75 -0.07 -6.89 18.64
N ILE A 76 -0.43 -6.92 17.36
CA ILE A 76 -0.59 -5.71 16.55
C ILE A 76 -1.76 -4.86 17.07
N ARG A 77 -2.90 -5.49 17.30
CA ARG A 77 -4.10 -4.84 17.82
C ARG A 77 -3.87 -4.18 19.18
N LYS A 78 -3.16 -4.88 20.07
CA LYS A 78 -2.76 -4.33 21.39
C LYS A 78 -1.90 -3.07 21.23
N ARG A 79 -0.91 -3.10 20.34
CA ARG A 79 -0.08 -1.91 20.04
C ARG A 79 -0.93 -0.76 19.49
N ALA A 80 -1.90 -1.06 18.63
CA ALA A 80 -2.83 -0.09 18.06
C ALA A 80 -3.95 0.34 19.04
N LYS A 81 -3.95 -0.18 20.27
CA LYS A 81 -5.00 0.07 21.30
C LYS A 81 -6.39 -0.36 20.85
N LEU A 82 -6.47 -1.40 20.05
CA LEU A 82 -7.72 -2.03 19.60
C LEU A 82 -8.06 -3.23 20.49
N SER A 83 -9.35 -3.53 20.61
CA SER A 83 -9.82 -4.74 21.31
C SER A 83 -9.26 -6.00 20.63
N PRO A 84 -8.84 -7.00 21.40
CA PRO A 84 -8.36 -8.25 20.82
C PRO A 84 -9.50 -8.99 20.10
N LEU A 85 -9.15 -9.74 19.07
CA LEU A 85 -10.05 -10.69 18.45
C LEU A 85 -10.10 -11.96 19.31
N THR A 86 -11.24 -12.64 19.32
CA THR A 86 -11.45 -13.95 19.99
C THR A 86 -11.38 -15.10 19.02
N THR A 87 -11.63 -14.85 17.74
CA THR A 87 -11.50 -15.79 16.64
C THR A 87 -10.77 -15.13 15.49
N LEU A 88 -10.24 -15.93 14.57
CA LEU A 88 -9.45 -15.41 13.45
C LEU A 88 -9.77 -16.18 12.18
N THR A 89 -10.08 -15.43 11.14
CA THR A 89 -10.22 -15.93 9.76
C THR A 89 -9.13 -15.35 8.87
N LEU A 90 -8.97 -15.89 7.67
CA LEU A 90 -8.05 -15.34 6.68
C LEU A 90 -8.47 -13.90 6.28
N GLU A 91 -9.76 -13.64 6.21
CA GLU A 91 -10.27 -12.31 5.89
C GLU A 91 -9.95 -11.28 7.00
N ASP A 92 -9.93 -11.70 8.25
CA ASP A 92 -9.49 -10.83 9.34
C ASP A 92 -8.00 -10.48 9.20
N ILE A 93 -7.16 -11.44 8.82
CA ILE A 93 -5.73 -11.19 8.56
C ILE A 93 -5.56 -10.26 7.36
N LYS A 94 -6.27 -10.48 6.26
CA LYS A 94 -6.24 -9.61 5.08
C LYS A 94 -6.65 -8.18 5.43
N LYS A 95 -7.69 -8.03 6.24
CA LYS A 95 -8.17 -6.72 6.72
C LYS A 95 -7.14 -6.04 7.62
N GLU A 96 -6.61 -6.75 8.60
CA GLU A 96 -5.59 -6.22 9.51
C GLU A 96 -4.33 -5.79 8.75
N LYS A 97 -3.87 -6.63 7.79
CA LYS A 97 -2.73 -6.35 6.95
C LYS A 97 -2.95 -5.10 6.08
N ARG A 98 -4.14 -4.95 5.51
CA ARG A 98 -4.51 -3.77 4.74
C ARG A 98 -4.45 -2.48 5.57
N LEU A 99 -4.94 -2.52 6.81
CA LEU A 99 -5.00 -1.35 7.69
C LEU A 99 -3.62 -1.03 8.29
N GLU A 100 -2.93 -2.05 8.80
CA GLU A 100 -1.63 -1.89 9.45
C GLU A 100 -0.54 -1.45 8.48
N LEU A 101 -0.51 -2.03 7.27
CA LEU A 101 0.52 -1.77 6.27
C LEU A 101 0.04 -0.84 5.15
N CYS A 102 -0.99 -0.05 5.42
CA CYS A 102 -1.47 0.96 4.49
C CYS A 102 -0.33 1.88 4.05
N MET A 103 -0.17 2.09 2.74
CA MET A 103 0.86 2.94 2.12
C MET A 103 2.31 2.42 2.29
N GLU A 104 2.50 1.12 2.58
CA GLU A 104 3.83 0.50 2.71
C GLU A 104 4.19 -0.43 1.54
N SER A 105 3.52 -0.26 0.42
CA SER A 105 3.82 -0.92 -0.87
C SER A 105 3.65 -2.45 -0.93
N VAL A 106 3.08 -3.09 0.09
CA VAL A 106 2.88 -4.56 0.14
C VAL A 106 1.53 -5.01 -0.42
N ARG A 107 0.57 -4.10 -0.57
CA ARG A 107 -0.84 -4.43 -0.89
C ARG A 107 -1.01 -5.15 -2.23
N TYR A 108 -0.26 -4.73 -3.25
CA TYR A 108 -0.37 -5.31 -4.58
C TYR A 108 0.06 -6.77 -4.60
N GLN A 109 1.22 -7.08 -4.02
CA GLN A 109 1.76 -8.43 -3.92
C GLN A 109 0.81 -9.36 -3.15
N ASP A 110 0.23 -8.85 -2.05
CA ASP A 110 -0.74 -9.60 -1.26
C ASP A 110 -2.00 -9.94 -2.06
N LEU A 111 -2.57 -8.97 -2.76
CA LEU A 111 -3.75 -9.19 -3.59
C LEU A 111 -3.50 -10.19 -4.72
N VAL A 112 -2.33 -10.14 -5.35
CA VAL A 112 -1.96 -11.08 -6.41
C VAL A 112 -1.82 -12.49 -5.86
N ARG A 113 -1.08 -12.69 -4.75
CA ARG A 113 -0.86 -14.02 -4.17
C ARG A 113 -2.11 -14.64 -3.53
N TRP A 114 -3.05 -13.81 -3.06
CA TRP A 114 -4.35 -14.29 -2.56
C TRP A 114 -5.35 -14.58 -3.69
N GLY A 115 -5.06 -14.15 -4.91
CA GLY A 115 -5.98 -14.25 -6.04
C GLY A 115 -7.05 -13.15 -6.10
N ASP A 116 -7.01 -12.19 -5.18
CA ASP A 116 -8.03 -11.14 -5.02
C ASP A 116 -7.82 -9.95 -5.96
N ALA A 117 -6.66 -9.88 -6.65
CA ALA A 117 -6.26 -8.70 -7.42
C ALA A 117 -7.27 -8.30 -8.50
N LYS A 118 -7.86 -9.26 -9.20
CA LYS A 118 -8.82 -9.00 -10.27
C LYS A 118 -10.11 -8.38 -9.73
N GLU A 119 -10.61 -8.88 -8.62
CA GLU A 119 -11.82 -8.37 -7.99
C GLU A 119 -11.62 -6.99 -7.39
N VAL A 120 -10.54 -6.83 -6.61
CA VAL A 120 -10.27 -5.61 -5.83
C VAL A 120 -9.76 -4.47 -6.72
N LEU A 121 -8.88 -4.76 -7.68
CA LEU A 121 -8.22 -3.75 -8.51
C LEU A 121 -8.83 -3.61 -9.90
N GLY A 122 -9.64 -4.57 -10.36
CA GLY A 122 -10.23 -4.54 -11.70
C GLY A 122 -11.13 -3.33 -11.96
N LYS A 123 -11.76 -2.81 -10.92
CA LYS A 123 -12.63 -1.62 -10.97
C LYS A 123 -11.94 -0.32 -10.55
N GLN A 124 -10.66 -0.35 -10.27
CA GLN A 124 -9.94 0.77 -9.66
C GLN A 124 -9.97 2.02 -10.55
N GLY A 125 -9.90 1.87 -11.86
CA GLY A 125 -9.99 3.00 -12.79
C GLY A 125 -11.32 3.75 -12.73
N ALA A 126 -12.41 3.08 -12.33
CA ALA A 126 -13.73 3.70 -12.14
C ALA A 126 -13.88 4.36 -10.75
N GLN A 127 -12.97 4.07 -9.83
CA GLN A 127 -13.01 4.52 -8.43
C GLN A 127 -11.94 5.56 -8.10
N ILE A 128 -11.12 5.94 -9.06
CA ILE A 128 -10.08 6.97 -8.84
C ILE A 128 -10.77 8.34 -8.82
N PRO A 129 -10.67 9.07 -7.70
CA PRO A 129 -11.16 10.43 -7.66
C PRO A 129 -10.29 11.35 -8.52
N SER A 130 -10.91 12.27 -9.22
CA SER A 130 -10.24 13.37 -9.89
C SER A 130 -10.67 14.69 -9.25
N LEU A 131 -9.71 15.54 -8.92
CA LEU A 131 -10.00 16.89 -8.46
C LEU A 131 -10.23 17.80 -9.67
N THR A 132 -11.39 18.42 -9.70
CA THR A 132 -11.75 19.42 -10.72
C THR A 132 -11.97 20.78 -10.07
N VAL A 133 -12.12 21.82 -10.86
CA VAL A 133 -12.50 23.17 -10.37
C VAL A 133 -13.84 23.18 -9.61
N ASN A 134 -14.66 22.17 -9.84
CA ASN A 134 -15.97 21.98 -9.20
C ASN A 134 -15.94 20.99 -8.03
N GLY A 135 -14.76 20.60 -7.55
CA GLY A 135 -14.58 19.65 -6.46
C GLY A 135 -14.16 18.25 -6.92
N VAL A 136 -14.29 17.27 -6.02
CA VAL A 136 -13.91 15.88 -6.29
C VAL A 136 -14.98 15.20 -7.13
N GLN A 137 -14.59 14.70 -8.29
CA GLN A 137 -15.40 13.83 -9.13
C GLN A 137 -14.89 12.40 -9.02
N TRP A 138 -15.81 11.47 -8.75
CA TRP A 138 -15.55 10.04 -8.73
C TRP A 138 -15.82 9.44 -10.12
N GLY A 139 -14.94 8.60 -10.55
CA GLY A 139 -15.07 7.90 -11.80
C GLY A 139 -14.13 8.39 -12.87
N PHE A 140 -12.98 7.76 -12.97
CA PHE A 140 -12.09 7.96 -14.11
C PHE A 140 -12.62 7.15 -15.29
N LYS A 141 -13.05 7.84 -16.34
CA LYS A 141 -13.64 7.20 -17.55
C LYS A 141 -12.62 6.45 -18.43
N ASN A 142 -11.44 6.18 -17.95
CA ASN A 142 -10.43 5.54 -18.77
C ASN A 142 -10.41 4.03 -18.54
N SER A 143 -10.91 3.27 -19.50
CA SER A 143 -10.97 1.81 -19.49
C SER A 143 -9.61 1.10 -19.48
N ILE A 144 -8.51 1.83 -19.65
CA ILE A 144 -7.15 1.25 -19.62
C ILE A 144 -6.64 1.01 -18.20
N TYR A 145 -7.25 1.64 -17.18
CA TYR A 145 -6.89 1.43 -15.79
C TYR A 145 -7.61 0.21 -15.19
N GLY A 146 -7.02 -0.37 -14.18
CA GLY A 146 -7.49 -1.55 -13.51
C GLY A 146 -6.64 -2.78 -13.80
N PHE A 147 -6.72 -3.76 -12.92
CA PHE A 147 -5.94 -4.99 -12.99
C PHE A 147 -6.41 -5.89 -14.13
N ARG A 148 -5.46 -6.40 -14.88
CA ARG A 148 -5.64 -7.42 -15.94
C ARG A 148 -4.75 -8.62 -15.63
N ASP A 149 -5.07 -9.79 -16.16
CA ASP A 149 -4.28 -11.02 -15.92
C ASP A 149 -2.80 -10.87 -16.29
N ARG A 150 -2.47 -10.08 -17.30
CA ARG A 150 -1.08 -9.75 -17.68
C ARG A 150 -0.32 -8.98 -16.60
N ASN A 151 -1.02 -8.36 -15.64
CA ASN A 151 -0.40 -7.58 -14.57
C ASN A 151 0.07 -8.45 -13.39
N LYS A 152 -0.21 -9.76 -13.40
CA LYS A 152 0.27 -10.69 -12.36
C LYS A 152 1.79 -10.77 -12.30
N LEU A 153 2.43 -10.67 -13.45
CA LEU A 153 3.87 -10.70 -13.58
C LEU A 153 4.36 -9.36 -14.13
N LEU A 154 5.54 -8.96 -13.73
CA LEU A 154 6.23 -7.83 -14.36
C LEU A 154 6.73 -8.25 -15.75
N PRO A 155 6.71 -7.35 -16.75
CA PRO A 155 7.30 -7.64 -18.04
C PRO A 155 8.81 -7.84 -17.90
N ILE A 156 9.36 -8.69 -18.74
CA ILE A 156 10.82 -8.80 -18.86
C ILE A 156 11.37 -7.44 -19.31
N PRO A 157 12.43 -6.92 -18.69
CA PRO A 157 13.02 -5.66 -19.10
C PRO A 157 13.39 -5.66 -20.59
N LEU A 158 13.09 -4.56 -21.29
CA LEU A 158 13.33 -4.45 -22.73
C LEU A 158 14.79 -4.76 -23.10
N LYS A 159 15.73 -4.30 -22.29
CA LYS A 159 17.17 -4.60 -22.51
C LYS A 159 17.50 -6.10 -22.52
N GLU A 160 16.81 -6.87 -21.67
CA GLU A 160 17.01 -8.33 -21.66
C GLU A 160 16.51 -8.97 -22.94
N THR A 161 15.37 -8.52 -23.46
CA THR A 161 14.83 -9.04 -24.73
C THR A 161 15.64 -8.60 -25.94
N GLU A 162 16.29 -7.43 -25.90
CA GLU A 162 17.19 -6.93 -26.95
C GLU A 162 18.55 -7.65 -26.97
N LEU A 163 19.08 -8.00 -25.79
CA LEU A 163 20.41 -8.62 -25.66
C LEU A 163 20.35 -10.15 -25.72
N ASN A 164 19.21 -10.75 -25.41
CA ASN A 164 19.08 -12.20 -25.42
C ASN A 164 17.96 -12.66 -26.37
N PRO A 165 18.31 -13.07 -27.60
CA PRO A 165 17.33 -13.47 -28.60
C PRO A 165 16.54 -14.75 -28.24
N ASN A 166 16.93 -15.45 -27.18
CA ASN A 166 16.23 -16.66 -26.71
C ASN A 166 15.08 -16.32 -25.71
N ILE A 167 14.92 -15.05 -25.35
CA ILE A 167 13.80 -14.58 -24.53
C ILE A 167 12.72 -14.01 -25.45
N SER A 168 11.67 -14.76 -25.69
CA SER A 168 10.51 -14.36 -26.50
C SER A 168 9.24 -14.26 -25.64
#